data_b32198860d6cdfde7ecc6bbabd29a9bb
#
_entry.id   b32198860d6cdfde7ecc6bbabd29a9bb
#
_cell.length_a   1.000
_cell.length_b   1.000
_cell.length_c   1.000
_cell.angle_alpha   90.00
_cell.angle_beta   90.00
_cell.angle_gamma   90.00
#
_symmetry.space_group_name_H-M   'P 1'
#
loop_
_entity.id
_entity.type
_entity.pdbx_description
1 polymer ?
#
loop_
_entity_poly.entity_id
_entity_poly.type
_entity_poly.pdbx_seq_one_letter_code
_entity_poly.pdbx_strand_id
1 'polypeptide(L)'
;MAETEFHDASTRDTTSGGIAEQLSVLDRFLPLWILLSAGAGIGLGQLSAVHSFIESTTVGSMNLLVGAGLLAMMYPPLANVRWELVGAVLRDWRLLLLSTVQNWVVGPMTMFLLAAGFFHHDAGFMAGFSLVGCARCIGMVMIWIGLAGGDLEYGAALIAVNSLWTMALYSFYASFFLNTMPNAMGTDDEAQESLHISVTEVASNVGIYMGIPFVFGITGWFFLRRWKGSARYFDEFTPKMDVLAVLALLFTIMVLFASQSQRITTTIGPVLFSMVPFTIYFVFTFTSSFFVSQNCGATHSQSVTLAFTATSNNYELSLGVAVATFGLDSDPAMMSVVAALIEIPTMLALVYLSLWLEKRSRKVNEDQRGKSTSQLSHIASKELVIESPVNM
;
A
#
# COMPACT_ATOMS: atom_id res chain seq x y z
N MET A 1 30.13 19.28 11.73
CA MET A 1 29.18 20.32 11.33
C MET A 1 28.01 19.74 10.52
N ALA A 2 27.62 18.46 10.76
CA ALA A 2 26.53 17.75 10.09
C ALA A 2 25.55 17.10 11.10
N GLU A 3 25.70 17.35 12.40
CA GLU A 3 24.83 16.74 13.43
C GLU A 3 23.79 17.72 14.04
N THR A 4 23.82 19.00 13.64
CA THR A 4 22.95 20.04 14.22
C THR A 4 21.73 20.38 13.35
N GLU A 5 21.61 19.87 12.13
CA GLU A 5 20.43 20.12 11.26
C GLU A 5 19.29 19.10 11.41
N PHE A 6 19.51 17.99 12.13
CA PHE A 6 18.49 16.95 12.32
C PHE A 6 17.46 17.21 13.42
N HIS A 7 17.64 18.30 14.21
CA HIS A 7 16.80 18.51 15.41
C HIS A 7 15.77 19.63 15.29
N ASP A 8 15.75 20.39 14.16
CA ASP A 8 14.89 21.59 14.07
C ASP A 8 13.67 21.41 13.14
N ALA A 9 13.45 20.22 12.58
CA ALA A 9 12.28 19.93 11.75
C ALA A 9 11.04 19.46 12.56
N SER A 10 11.14 19.34 13.89
CA SER A 10 10.08 18.76 14.73
C SER A 10 9.05 19.78 15.26
N THR A 11 9.16 21.05 14.91
CA THR A 11 8.19 22.08 15.31
C THR A 11 7.51 22.71 14.08
N ARG A 12 6.88 21.90 13.22
CA ARG A 12 5.78 22.44 12.44
C ARG A 12 4.55 22.45 13.33
N ASP A 13 4.23 23.64 13.79
CA ASP A 13 2.93 23.98 14.36
C ASP A 13 1.83 23.40 13.46
N THR A 14 1.16 22.36 13.94
CA THR A 14 -0.09 21.89 13.36
C THR A 14 -1.18 22.89 13.74
N THR A 15 -1.11 24.10 13.18
CA THR A 15 -2.25 25.00 13.13
C THR A 15 -3.33 24.29 12.31
N SER A 16 -4.49 24.21 12.88
CA SER A 16 -5.75 23.58 12.57
C SER A 16 -6.36 23.88 11.17
N GLY A 17 -5.59 23.77 10.11
CA GLY A 17 -6.07 23.56 8.76
C GLY A 17 -6.24 22.05 8.59
N GLY A 18 -7.46 21.56 8.35
CA GLY A 18 -7.73 20.13 8.27
C GLY A 18 -6.83 19.49 7.22
N ILE A 19 -6.37 18.26 7.48
CA ILE A 19 -5.52 17.43 6.58
C ILE A 19 -6.04 17.47 5.12
N ALA A 20 -7.35 17.66 4.94
CA ALA A 20 -8.02 17.84 3.66
C ALA A 20 -7.61 19.12 2.87
N GLU A 21 -7.02 20.13 3.48
CA GLU A 21 -6.60 21.38 2.79
C GLU A 21 -5.20 21.25 2.16
N GLN A 22 -4.42 20.25 2.54
CA GLN A 22 -3.06 20.02 2.02
C GLN A 22 -3.05 19.07 0.81
N LEU A 23 -4.17 18.41 0.49
CA LEU A 23 -4.29 17.49 -0.62
C LEU A 23 -4.82 18.19 -1.87
N SER A 24 -4.35 17.76 -3.03
CA SER A 24 -4.96 18.15 -4.30
C SER A 24 -6.44 17.72 -4.31
N VAL A 25 -7.29 18.41 -5.05
CA VAL A 25 -8.72 18.05 -5.18
C VAL A 25 -8.87 16.60 -5.70
N LEU A 26 -7.95 16.14 -6.55
CA LEU A 26 -7.94 14.77 -7.07
C LEU A 26 -7.68 13.75 -5.96
N ASP A 27 -6.68 13.98 -5.11
CA ASP A 27 -6.33 13.06 -4.03
C ASP A 27 -7.38 13.04 -2.92
N ARG A 28 -7.96 14.19 -2.62
CA ARG A 28 -9.02 14.33 -1.61
C ARG A 28 -10.27 13.51 -1.94
N PHE A 29 -10.64 13.47 -3.21
CA PHE A 29 -11.82 12.77 -3.70
C PHE A 29 -11.47 11.48 -4.45
N LEU A 30 -10.23 10.98 -4.32
CA LEU A 30 -9.78 9.76 -4.99
C LEU A 30 -10.72 8.56 -4.77
N PRO A 31 -11.21 8.28 -3.54
CA PRO A 31 -12.18 7.20 -3.33
C PRO A 31 -13.46 7.37 -4.17
N LEU A 32 -13.96 8.59 -4.27
CA LEU A 32 -15.16 8.89 -5.06
C LEU A 32 -14.89 8.71 -6.57
N TRP A 33 -13.74 9.19 -7.05
CA TRP A 33 -13.36 9.04 -8.46
C TRP A 33 -13.21 7.57 -8.86
N ILE A 34 -12.65 6.73 -7.97
CA ILE A 34 -12.50 5.29 -8.20
C ILE A 34 -13.88 4.61 -8.27
N LEU A 35 -14.79 4.92 -7.34
CA LEU A 35 -16.16 4.39 -7.38
C LEU A 35 -16.91 4.83 -8.63
N LEU A 36 -16.76 6.09 -9.04
CA LEU A 36 -17.36 6.59 -10.28
C LEU A 36 -16.77 5.92 -11.51
N SER A 37 -15.45 5.70 -11.57
CA SER A 37 -14.79 5.00 -12.67
C SER A 37 -15.22 3.53 -12.74
N ALA A 38 -15.33 2.86 -11.59
CA ALA A 38 -15.84 1.49 -11.51
C ALA A 38 -17.30 1.40 -11.98
N GLY A 39 -18.16 2.28 -11.48
CA GLY A 39 -19.57 2.35 -11.90
C GLY A 39 -19.74 2.67 -13.38
N ALA A 40 -18.95 3.63 -13.90
CA ALA A 40 -18.92 3.96 -15.32
C ALA A 40 -18.43 2.76 -16.15
N GLY A 41 -17.38 2.05 -15.69
CA GLY A 41 -16.90 0.83 -16.31
C GLY A 41 -17.98 -0.24 -16.40
N ILE A 42 -18.66 -0.56 -15.29
CA ILE A 42 -19.77 -1.53 -15.30
C ILE A 42 -20.86 -1.12 -16.29
N GLY A 43 -21.25 0.17 -16.28
CA GLY A 43 -22.28 0.67 -17.20
C GLY A 43 -21.86 0.59 -18.68
N LEU A 44 -20.63 0.99 -19.00
CA LEU A 44 -20.08 0.94 -20.35
C LEU A 44 -19.91 -0.51 -20.84
N GLY A 45 -19.49 -1.43 -19.97
CA GLY A 45 -19.30 -2.84 -20.29
C GLY A 45 -20.60 -3.60 -20.59
N GLN A 46 -21.77 -3.06 -20.24
CA GLN A 46 -23.05 -3.60 -20.68
C GLN A 46 -23.35 -3.34 -22.17
N LEU A 47 -22.62 -2.39 -22.78
CA LEU A 47 -22.74 -2.09 -24.19
C LEU A 47 -21.90 -3.09 -24.99
N SER A 48 -22.53 -3.89 -25.85
CA SER A 48 -21.84 -4.91 -26.66
C SER A 48 -20.70 -4.33 -27.51
N ALA A 49 -20.87 -3.11 -28.02
CA ALA A 49 -19.83 -2.44 -28.79
C ALA A 49 -18.57 -2.13 -27.97
N VAL A 50 -18.71 -1.75 -26.70
CA VAL A 50 -17.57 -1.46 -25.79
C VAL A 50 -16.88 -2.77 -25.41
N HIS A 51 -17.65 -3.81 -25.09
CA HIS A 51 -17.11 -5.12 -24.77
C HIS A 51 -16.31 -5.70 -25.95
N SER A 52 -16.88 -5.72 -27.16
CA SER A 52 -16.18 -6.18 -28.38
C SER A 52 -14.94 -5.33 -28.69
N PHE A 53 -14.97 -4.01 -28.43
CA PHE A 53 -13.79 -3.16 -28.58
C PHE A 53 -12.67 -3.56 -27.62
N ILE A 54 -12.99 -3.76 -26.33
CA ILE A 54 -12.00 -4.18 -25.31
C ILE A 54 -11.44 -5.56 -25.70
N GLU A 55 -12.28 -6.50 -26.09
CA GLU A 55 -11.83 -7.81 -26.56
C GLU A 55 -10.91 -7.72 -27.79
N SER A 56 -11.24 -6.86 -28.76
CA SER A 56 -10.43 -6.67 -29.96
C SER A 56 -9.02 -6.13 -29.71
N THR A 57 -8.81 -5.51 -28.55
CA THR A 57 -7.48 -5.04 -28.10
C THR A 57 -6.67 -6.12 -27.36
N THR A 58 -7.19 -7.33 -27.24
CA THR A 58 -6.50 -8.45 -26.59
C THR A 58 -5.62 -9.18 -27.61
N VAL A 59 -4.33 -9.27 -27.30
CA VAL A 59 -3.32 -9.98 -28.10
C VAL A 59 -2.74 -11.12 -27.26
N GLY A 60 -3.08 -12.34 -27.59
CA GLY A 60 -2.77 -13.52 -26.76
C GLY A 60 -3.55 -13.48 -25.43
N SER A 61 -2.85 -13.53 -24.31
CA SER A 61 -3.42 -13.37 -22.96
C SER A 61 -3.46 -11.92 -22.47
N MET A 62 -2.82 -10.99 -23.19
CA MET A 62 -2.66 -9.59 -22.77
C MET A 62 -3.69 -8.68 -23.43
N ASN A 63 -4.43 -7.89 -22.63
CA ASN A 63 -5.21 -6.78 -23.15
C ASN A 63 -4.34 -5.52 -23.20
N LEU A 64 -4.19 -4.92 -24.40
CA LEU A 64 -3.28 -3.77 -24.62
C LEU A 64 -3.74 -2.51 -23.87
N LEU A 65 -5.06 -2.29 -23.72
CA LEU A 65 -5.59 -1.14 -22.98
C LEU A 65 -5.24 -1.23 -21.49
N VAL A 66 -5.47 -2.41 -20.90
CA VAL A 66 -5.14 -2.70 -19.51
C VAL A 66 -3.63 -2.61 -19.30
N GLY A 67 -2.85 -3.25 -20.17
CA GLY A 67 -1.39 -3.21 -20.12
C GLY A 67 -0.82 -1.80 -20.20
N ALA A 68 -1.31 -0.98 -21.14
CA ALA A 68 -0.89 0.41 -21.27
C ALA A 68 -1.27 1.25 -20.03
N GLY A 69 -2.48 1.05 -19.49
CA GLY A 69 -2.92 1.70 -18.27
C GLY A 69 -2.05 1.34 -17.08
N LEU A 70 -1.75 0.05 -16.88
CA LEU A 70 -0.88 -0.44 -15.81
C LEU A 70 0.54 0.12 -15.92
N LEU A 71 1.14 0.13 -17.11
CA LEU A 71 2.47 0.69 -17.33
C LEU A 71 2.51 2.21 -17.06
N ALA A 72 1.49 2.94 -17.54
CA ALA A 72 1.38 4.38 -17.31
C ALA A 72 1.19 4.72 -15.83
N MET A 73 0.45 3.88 -15.09
CA MET A 73 0.18 4.06 -13.66
C MET A 73 1.38 3.71 -12.78
N MET A 74 2.17 2.69 -13.17
CA MET A 74 3.33 2.25 -12.38
C MET A 74 4.55 3.18 -12.51
N TYR A 75 4.68 3.90 -13.62
CA TYR A 75 5.83 4.77 -13.87
C TYR A 75 5.99 5.92 -12.86
N PRO A 76 4.95 6.75 -12.57
CA PRO A 76 5.09 7.90 -11.69
C PRO A 76 5.52 7.58 -10.27
N PRO A 77 4.94 6.58 -9.56
CA PRO A 77 5.40 6.20 -8.22
C PRO A 77 6.89 5.80 -8.21
N LEU A 78 7.34 5.07 -9.23
CA LEU A 78 8.72 4.63 -9.33
C LEU A 78 9.68 5.78 -9.69
N ALA A 79 9.22 6.77 -10.45
CA ALA A 79 9.96 8.00 -10.71
C ALA A 79 10.09 8.90 -9.46
N ASN A 80 9.13 8.81 -8.54
CA ASN A 80 9.10 9.59 -7.30
C ASN A 80 9.94 8.98 -6.17
N VAL A 81 10.49 7.78 -6.35
CA VAL A 81 11.32 7.13 -5.34
C VAL A 81 12.55 7.98 -5.02
N ARG A 82 12.75 8.28 -3.75
CA ARG A 82 13.93 9.01 -3.25
C ARG A 82 15.06 8.04 -2.90
N TRP A 83 15.82 7.64 -3.92
CA TRP A 83 16.93 6.68 -3.77
C TRP A 83 18.03 7.14 -2.80
N GLU A 84 18.20 8.46 -2.62
CA GLU A 84 19.15 9.04 -1.68
C GLU A 84 18.85 8.71 -0.22
N LEU A 85 17.59 8.47 0.14
CA LEU A 85 17.17 8.20 1.51
C LEU A 85 17.31 6.71 1.92
N VAL A 86 17.49 5.81 0.96
CA VAL A 86 17.64 4.36 1.22
C VAL A 86 18.77 4.07 2.21
N GLY A 87 19.91 4.80 2.08
CA GLY A 87 21.05 4.64 2.99
C GLY A 87 20.74 4.98 4.45
N ALA A 88 19.80 5.90 4.72
CA ALA A 88 19.38 6.25 6.08
C ALA A 88 18.54 5.13 6.71
N VAL A 89 17.62 4.52 5.95
CA VAL A 89 16.78 3.40 6.43
C VAL A 89 17.62 2.14 6.68
N LEU A 90 18.63 1.89 5.84
CA LEU A 90 19.53 0.75 6.02
C LEU A 90 20.36 0.83 7.32
N ARG A 91 20.56 2.03 7.90
CA ARG A 91 21.24 2.21 9.18
C ARG A 91 20.39 1.74 10.36
N ASP A 92 19.06 1.88 10.28
CA ASP A 92 18.14 1.37 11.31
C ASP A 92 17.69 -0.07 10.95
N TRP A 93 18.67 -0.97 11.04
CA TRP A 93 18.48 -2.37 10.65
C TRP A 93 17.34 -3.08 11.45
N ARG A 94 17.04 -2.62 12.68
CA ARG A 94 15.98 -3.21 13.53
C ARG A 94 14.60 -2.93 12.96
N LEU A 95 14.31 -1.68 12.66
CA LEU A 95 13.04 -1.30 12.05
C LEU A 95 12.92 -1.80 10.61
N LEU A 96 14.04 -1.83 9.88
CA LEU A 96 14.08 -2.43 8.55
C LEU A 96 13.79 -3.94 8.57
N LEU A 97 14.39 -4.68 9.51
CA LEU A 97 14.11 -6.11 9.67
C LEU A 97 12.65 -6.34 10.06
N LEU A 98 12.14 -5.53 11.00
CA LEU A 98 10.73 -5.58 11.38
C LEU A 98 9.81 -5.34 10.18
N SER A 99 10.07 -4.28 9.40
CA SER A 99 9.34 -3.98 8.17
C SER A 99 9.40 -5.15 7.20
N THR A 100 10.58 -5.72 6.99
CA THR A 100 10.77 -6.86 6.08
C THR A 100 9.95 -8.07 6.53
N VAL A 101 9.97 -8.41 7.81
CA VAL A 101 9.18 -9.54 8.35
C VAL A 101 7.68 -9.27 8.20
N GLN A 102 7.22 -8.07 8.56
CA GLN A 102 5.81 -7.71 8.43
C GLN A 102 5.34 -7.73 6.97
N ASN A 103 6.13 -7.18 6.06
CA ASN A 103 5.77 -7.09 4.65
C ASN A 103 5.87 -8.43 3.91
N TRP A 104 6.90 -9.24 4.20
CA TRP A 104 7.28 -10.39 3.37
C TRP A 104 7.02 -11.75 4.03
N VAL A 105 6.68 -11.79 5.31
CA VAL A 105 6.29 -13.02 5.99
C VAL A 105 4.85 -12.91 6.50
N VAL A 106 4.58 -11.93 7.38
CA VAL A 106 3.26 -11.80 8.02
C VAL A 106 2.18 -11.49 6.98
N GLY A 107 2.42 -10.49 6.11
CA GLY A 107 1.44 -10.08 5.11
C GLY A 107 1.01 -11.21 4.17
N PRO A 108 1.91 -11.80 3.36
CA PRO A 108 1.57 -12.88 2.42
C PRO A 108 0.96 -14.10 3.11
N MET A 109 1.50 -14.50 4.28
CA MET A 109 0.97 -15.65 5.02
C MET A 109 -0.44 -15.38 5.53
N THR A 110 -0.71 -14.19 6.09
CA THR A 110 -2.05 -13.82 6.56
C THR A 110 -3.05 -13.82 5.41
N MET A 111 -2.68 -13.23 4.26
CA MET A 111 -3.56 -13.20 3.10
C MET A 111 -3.88 -14.61 2.60
N PHE A 112 -2.86 -15.46 2.49
CA PHE A 112 -3.05 -16.86 2.09
C PHE A 112 -3.93 -17.64 3.08
N LEU A 113 -3.70 -17.51 4.39
CA LEU A 113 -4.49 -18.21 5.41
C LEU A 113 -5.96 -17.76 5.41
N LEU A 114 -6.21 -16.47 5.18
CA LEU A 114 -7.58 -15.96 5.00
C LEU A 114 -8.20 -16.52 3.71
N ALA A 115 -7.45 -16.53 2.60
CA ALA A 115 -7.90 -17.12 1.35
C ALA A 115 -8.25 -18.60 1.52
N ALA A 116 -7.39 -19.38 2.16
CA ALA A 116 -7.62 -20.79 2.44
C ALA A 116 -8.82 -21.02 3.39
N GLY A 117 -8.99 -20.14 4.39
CA GLY A 117 -10.12 -20.26 5.33
C GLY A 117 -11.48 -19.91 4.72
N PHE A 118 -11.54 -18.94 3.80
CA PHE A 118 -12.78 -18.45 3.20
C PHE A 118 -13.10 -19.10 1.85
N PHE A 119 -12.08 -19.51 1.09
CA PHE A 119 -12.21 -19.96 -0.31
C PHE A 119 -11.49 -21.28 -0.60
N HIS A 120 -11.42 -22.20 0.36
CA HIS A 120 -10.74 -23.49 0.17
C HIS A 120 -11.32 -24.37 -0.95
N HIS A 121 -12.59 -24.15 -1.34
CA HIS A 121 -13.25 -24.83 -2.47
C HIS A 121 -13.20 -24.01 -3.78
N ASP A 122 -12.60 -22.83 -3.78
CA ASP A 122 -12.53 -21.95 -4.93
C ASP A 122 -11.07 -21.52 -5.18
N ALA A 123 -10.37 -22.37 -5.95
CA ALA A 123 -8.96 -22.17 -6.23
C ALA A 123 -8.68 -20.83 -6.96
N GLY A 124 -9.62 -20.35 -7.79
CA GLY A 124 -9.49 -19.08 -8.51
C GLY A 124 -9.48 -17.88 -7.57
N PHE A 125 -10.42 -17.83 -6.61
CA PHE A 125 -10.47 -16.79 -5.60
C PHE A 125 -9.25 -16.87 -4.69
N MET A 126 -8.87 -18.07 -4.23
CA MET A 126 -7.70 -18.29 -3.40
C MET A 126 -6.41 -17.82 -4.08
N ALA A 127 -6.27 -18.09 -5.39
CA ALA A 127 -5.13 -17.63 -6.18
C ALA A 127 -5.08 -16.10 -6.26
N GLY A 128 -6.21 -15.44 -6.53
CA GLY A 128 -6.29 -13.98 -6.59
C GLY A 128 -5.90 -13.30 -5.28
N PHE A 129 -6.42 -13.78 -4.15
CA PHE A 129 -6.02 -13.32 -2.82
C PHE A 129 -4.52 -13.47 -2.59
N SER A 130 -3.97 -14.64 -2.91
CA SER A 130 -2.55 -14.93 -2.73
C SER A 130 -1.67 -14.01 -3.55
N LEU A 131 -2.02 -13.76 -4.82
CA LEU A 131 -1.30 -12.83 -5.70
C LEU A 131 -1.29 -11.41 -5.14
N VAL A 132 -2.44 -10.91 -4.66
CA VAL A 132 -2.53 -9.59 -4.01
C VAL A 132 -1.65 -9.53 -2.76
N GLY A 133 -1.66 -10.58 -1.94
CA GLY A 133 -0.87 -10.66 -0.72
C GLY A 133 0.64 -10.66 -0.93
N CYS A 134 1.12 -11.08 -2.09
CA CYS A 134 2.54 -11.16 -2.40
C CYS A 134 3.19 -9.84 -2.81
N ALA A 135 2.42 -8.80 -3.15
CA ALA A 135 2.95 -7.53 -3.64
C ALA A 135 2.74 -6.39 -2.65
N ARG A 136 3.76 -5.53 -2.47
CA ARG A 136 3.67 -4.34 -1.60
C ARG A 136 3.42 -3.09 -2.42
N CYS A 137 2.57 -2.20 -1.91
CA CYS A 137 2.21 -0.95 -2.56
C CYS A 137 3.41 -0.02 -2.75
N ILE A 138 3.45 0.68 -3.88
CA ILE A 138 4.53 1.60 -4.24
C ILE A 138 4.00 3.05 -4.30
N GLY A 139 2.78 3.24 -4.79
CA GLY A 139 2.22 4.57 -5.07
C GLY A 139 1.33 5.11 -3.97
N MET A 140 0.15 4.52 -3.80
CA MET A 140 -0.88 5.06 -2.91
C MET A 140 -0.51 5.04 -1.43
N VAL A 141 0.40 4.17 -1.01
CA VAL A 141 0.84 4.07 0.39
C VAL A 141 1.40 5.38 0.93
N MET A 142 2.06 6.21 0.11
CA MET A 142 2.57 7.52 0.53
C MET A 142 1.44 8.49 0.89
N ILE A 143 0.31 8.42 0.19
CA ILE A 143 -0.87 9.24 0.50
C ILE A 143 -1.40 8.86 1.88
N TRP A 144 -1.53 7.57 2.17
CA TRP A 144 -2.01 7.08 3.47
C TRP A 144 -1.08 7.47 4.61
N ILE A 145 0.25 7.31 4.41
CA ILE A 145 1.27 7.74 5.40
C ILE A 145 1.15 9.23 5.68
N GLY A 146 1.06 10.06 4.64
CA GLY A 146 0.94 11.50 4.78
C GLY A 146 -0.33 11.94 5.51
N LEU A 147 -1.49 11.34 5.15
CA LEU A 147 -2.78 11.61 5.80
C LEU A 147 -2.82 11.21 7.27
N ALA A 148 -2.10 10.15 7.63
CA ALA A 148 -2.07 9.60 8.97
C ALA A 148 -0.96 10.20 9.86
N GLY A 149 -0.22 11.20 9.40
CA GLY A 149 0.88 11.82 10.15
C GLY A 149 2.11 10.94 10.30
N GLY A 150 2.34 10.02 9.35
CA GLY A 150 3.53 9.18 9.29
C GLY A 150 4.77 9.92 8.81
N ASP A 151 5.92 9.26 8.89
CA ASP A 151 7.22 9.75 8.42
C ASP A 151 7.34 9.50 6.90
N LEU A 152 7.16 10.55 6.10
CA LEU A 152 7.19 10.47 4.65
C LEU A 152 8.59 10.15 4.09
N GLU A 153 9.66 10.62 4.74
CA GLU A 153 11.02 10.34 4.28
C GLU A 153 11.37 8.87 4.51
N TYR A 154 11.05 8.39 5.70
CA TYR A 154 11.22 6.97 6.06
C TYR A 154 10.35 6.08 5.15
N GLY A 155 9.11 6.48 4.91
CA GLY A 155 8.18 5.81 4.01
C GLY A 155 8.70 5.70 2.57
N ALA A 156 9.19 6.81 2.01
CA ALA A 156 9.75 6.82 0.66
C ALA A 156 10.95 5.87 0.51
N ALA A 157 11.79 5.78 1.54
CA ALA A 157 12.93 4.87 1.53
C ALA A 157 12.52 3.39 1.71
N LEU A 158 11.51 3.10 2.56
CA LEU A 158 10.95 1.76 2.69
C LEU A 158 10.30 1.29 1.37
N ILE A 159 9.61 2.17 0.67
CA ILE A 159 9.00 1.87 -0.64
C ILE A 159 10.09 1.51 -1.65
N ALA A 160 11.21 2.23 -1.67
CA ALA A 160 12.33 1.89 -2.53
C ALA A 160 12.84 0.45 -2.26
N VAL A 161 13.05 0.11 -1.00
CA VAL A 161 13.45 -1.25 -0.59
C VAL A 161 12.40 -2.28 -0.97
N ASN A 162 11.11 -2.01 -0.67
CA ASN A 162 10.02 -2.91 -1.01
C ASN A 162 9.85 -3.12 -2.52
N SER A 163 10.13 -2.09 -3.34
CA SER A 163 10.10 -2.22 -4.80
C SER A 163 11.16 -3.20 -5.30
N LEU A 164 12.38 -3.14 -4.75
CA LEU A 164 13.45 -4.09 -5.07
C LEU A 164 13.09 -5.51 -4.63
N TRP A 165 12.55 -5.66 -3.41
CA TRP A 165 12.10 -6.96 -2.91
C TRP A 165 10.94 -7.52 -3.75
N THR A 166 9.98 -6.69 -4.17
CA THR A 166 8.88 -7.13 -5.02
C THR A 166 9.42 -7.66 -6.35
N MET A 167 10.33 -6.96 -7.00
CA MET A 167 10.93 -7.44 -8.26
C MET A 167 11.68 -8.75 -8.09
N ALA A 168 12.40 -8.93 -6.98
CA ALA A 168 13.20 -10.12 -6.73
C ALA A 168 12.38 -11.33 -6.26
N LEU A 169 11.36 -11.13 -5.43
CA LEU A 169 10.71 -12.19 -4.68
C LEU A 169 9.29 -12.51 -5.13
N TYR A 170 8.58 -11.59 -5.79
CA TYR A 170 7.17 -11.78 -6.12
C TYR A 170 6.90 -13.10 -6.85
N SER A 171 7.71 -13.43 -7.85
CA SER A 171 7.52 -14.64 -8.66
C SER A 171 7.68 -15.92 -7.84
N PHE A 172 8.63 -15.93 -6.90
CA PHE A 172 8.83 -17.06 -5.97
C PHE A 172 7.65 -17.18 -5.00
N TYR A 173 7.21 -16.05 -4.45
CA TYR A 173 6.06 -16.03 -3.53
C TYR A 173 4.78 -16.45 -4.23
N ALA A 174 4.51 -15.92 -5.41
CA ALA A 174 3.35 -16.31 -6.21
C ALA A 174 3.36 -17.83 -6.48
N SER A 175 4.47 -18.37 -6.98
CA SER A 175 4.61 -19.82 -7.20
C SER A 175 4.48 -20.64 -5.90
N PHE A 176 5.08 -20.17 -4.80
CA PHE A 176 5.00 -20.85 -3.51
C PHE A 176 3.55 -20.90 -2.96
N PHE A 177 2.85 -19.77 -2.97
CA PHE A 177 1.49 -19.69 -2.45
C PHE A 177 0.42 -20.26 -3.38
N LEU A 178 0.67 -20.36 -4.68
CA LEU A 178 -0.28 -20.94 -5.62
C LEU A 178 -0.04 -22.43 -5.87
N ASN A 179 1.22 -22.89 -5.89
CA ASN A 179 1.53 -24.29 -6.20
C ASN A 179 1.85 -25.13 -4.96
N THR A 180 2.67 -24.61 -4.02
CA THR A 180 3.23 -25.42 -2.93
C THR A 180 2.32 -25.48 -1.71
N MET A 181 1.83 -24.31 -1.26
CA MET A 181 1.04 -24.22 -0.03
C MET A 181 -0.33 -24.91 -0.13
N PRO A 182 -1.10 -24.78 -1.22
CA PRO A 182 -2.38 -25.46 -1.36
C PRO A 182 -2.21 -26.99 -1.37
N ASN A 183 -1.21 -27.51 -2.10
CA ASN A 183 -0.89 -28.93 -2.12
C ASN A 183 -0.56 -29.47 -0.70
N ALA A 184 0.17 -28.68 0.11
CA ALA A 184 0.48 -29.04 1.48
C ALA A 184 -0.75 -29.05 2.41
N MET A 185 -1.81 -28.33 2.05
CA MET A 185 -3.07 -28.27 2.81
C MET A 185 -4.11 -29.30 2.33
N GLY A 186 -3.83 -30.05 1.26
CA GLY A 186 -4.75 -31.07 0.73
C GLY A 186 -6.01 -30.50 0.12
N THR A 187 -5.90 -29.34 -0.55
CA THR A 187 -7.00 -28.78 -1.37
C THR A 187 -7.22 -29.61 -2.62
N ASP A 188 -8.45 -29.59 -3.17
CA ASP A 188 -8.87 -30.44 -4.29
C ASP A 188 -7.91 -30.35 -5.49
N ASP A 189 -7.27 -31.47 -5.84
CA ASP A 189 -6.20 -31.56 -6.84
C ASP A 189 -6.63 -31.13 -8.26
N GLU A 190 -7.86 -31.43 -8.68
CA GLU A 190 -8.32 -31.13 -10.05
C GLU A 190 -8.51 -29.61 -10.31
N ALA A 191 -9.03 -28.86 -9.34
CA ALA A 191 -9.20 -27.42 -9.46
C ALA A 191 -7.87 -26.66 -9.41
N GLN A 192 -6.90 -27.22 -8.71
CA GLN A 192 -5.57 -26.67 -8.51
C GLN A 192 -4.64 -26.87 -9.71
N GLU A 193 -4.75 -28.00 -10.41
CA GLU A 193 -3.94 -28.30 -11.59
C GLU A 193 -4.15 -27.28 -12.72
N SER A 194 -5.35 -26.70 -12.82
CA SER A 194 -5.69 -25.63 -13.77
C SER A 194 -5.06 -24.27 -13.46
N LEU A 195 -4.60 -24.07 -12.23
CA LEU A 195 -4.02 -22.79 -11.73
C LEU A 195 -2.52 -22.86 -11.48
N HIS A 196 -1.87 -23.96 -11.89
CA HIS A 196 -0.43 -24.10 -11.75
C HIS A 196 0.32 -23.04 -12.55
N ILE A 197 1.17 -22.26 -11.84
CA ILE A 197 1.95 -21.19 -12.47
C ILE A 197 3.45 -21.50 -12.47
N SER A 198 4.10 -21.11 -13.57
CA SER A 198 5.57 -21.17 -13.65
C SER A 198 6.20 -19.91 -13.05
N VAL A 199 7.24 -20.09 -12.21
CA VAL A 199 8.05 -18.98 -11.70
C VAL A 199 8.57 -18.10 -12.85
N THR A 200 8.99 -18.72 -13.95
CA THR A 200 9.53 -18.00 -15.13
C THR A 200 8.47 -17.15 -15.82
N GLU A 201 7.25 -17.64 -15.93
CA GLU A 201 6.14 -16.92 -16.53
C GLU A 201 5.77 -15.69 -15.68
N VAL A 202 5.59 -15.88 -14.37
CA VAL A 202 5.34 -14.77 -13.44
C VAL A 202 6.50 -13.77 -13.44
N ALA A 203 7.76 -14.24 -13.47
CA ALA A 203 8.92 -13.37 -13.54
C ALA A 203 8.95 -12.52 -14.82
N SER A 204 8.55 -13.10 -15.96
CA SER A 204 8.40 -12.35 -17.21
C SER A 204 7.32 -11.26 -17.08
N ASN A 205 6.17 -11.58 -16.50
CA ASN A 205 5.08 -10.62 -16.30
C ASN A 205 5.48 -9.50 -15.32
N VAL A 206 6.15 -9.83 -14.21
CA VAL A 206 6.73 -8.84 -13.29
C VAL A 206 7.76 -7.95 -13.99
N GLY A 207 8.60 -8.54 -14.84
CA GLY A 207 9.56 -7.81 -15.67
C GLY A 207 8.89 -6.78 -16.59
N ILE A 208 7.74 -7.13 -17.18
CA ILE A 208 6.98 -6.23 -18.04
C ILE A 208 6.28 -5.15 -17.23
N TYR A 209 5.42 -5.53 -16.27
CA TYR A 209 4.52 -4.59 -15.58
C TYR A 209 5.22 -3.73 -14.52
N MET A 210 6.30 -4.21 -13.94
CA MET A 210 7.06 -3.46 -12.93
C MET A 210 8.50 -3.14 -13.38
N GLY A 211 9.20 -4.07 -14.02
CA GLY A 211 10.57 -3.90 -14.43
C GLY A 211 10.75 -2.78 -15.46
N ILE A 212 9.89 -2.73 -16.47
CA ILE A 212 9.93 -1.66 -17.50
C ILE A 212 9.70 -0.28 -16.86
N PRO A 213 8.58 -0.01 -16.12
CA PRO A 213 8.38 1.26 -15.43
C PRO A 213 9.50 1.59 -14.43
N PHE A 214 10.07 0.59 -13.77
CA PHE A 214 11.17 0.75 -12.83
C PHE A 214 12.45 1.27 -13.51
N VAL A 215 12.84 0.66 -14.63
CA VAL A 215 13.99 1.12 -15.41
C VAL A 215 13.76 2.55 -15.93
N PHE A 216 12.56 2.84 -16.46
CA PHE A 216 12.23 4.20 -16.90
C PHE A 216 12.17 5.19 -15.73
N GLY A 217 11.68 4.77 -14.56
CA GLY A 217 11.63 5.59 -13.34
C GLY A 217 13.04 5.97 -12.87
N ILE A 218 13.94 4.99 -12.71
CA ILE A 218 15.33 5.24 -12.31
C ILE A 218 16.06 6.08 -13.38
N THR A 219 15.88 5.74 -14.64
CA THR A 219 16.53 6.45 -15.75
C THR A 219 16.04 7.90 -15.79
N GLY A 220 14.73 8.11 -15.69
CA GLY A 220 14.12 9.43 -15.59
C GLY A 220 14.63 10.22 -14.39
N TRP A 221 14.67 9.60 -13.20
CA TRP A 221 15.22 10.20 -11.99
C TRP A 221 16.68 10.62 -12.18
N PHE A 222 17.53 9.76 -12.74
CA PHE A 222 18.95 10.06 -12.93
C PHE A 222 19.20 11.14 -13.97
N PHE A 223 18.60 11.04 -15.16
CA PHE A 223 18.87 11.96 -16.28
C PHE A 223 18.13 13.28 -16.13
N LEU A 224 16.82 13.28 -15.80
CA LEU A 224 16.04 14.53 -15.67
C LEU A 224 16.49 15.34 -14.47
N ARG A 225 16.82 14.70 -13.34
CA ARG A 225 17.35 15.38 -12.16
C ARG A 225 18.69 16.02 -12.45
N ARG A 226 19.57 15.35 -13.22
CA ARG A 226 20.87 15.90 -13.59
C ARG A 226 20.72 17.06 -14.58
N TRP A 227 19.74 17.00 -15.48
CA TRP A 227 19.56 18.01 -16.51
C TRP A 227 18.78 19.24 -16.02
N LYS A 228 17.69 19.03 -15.29
CA LYS A 228 16.81 20.10 -14.79
C LYS A 228 17.13 20.58 -13.37
N GLY A 229 17.97 19.86 -12.64
CA GLY A 229 18.23 20.05 -11.22
C GLY A 229 17.21 19.38 -10.31
N SER A 230 17.64 19.09 -9.06
CA SER A 230 16.80 18.35 -8.10
C SER A 230 15.51 19.06 -7.75
N ALA A 231 15.55 20.38 -7.51
CA ALA A 231 14.37 21.17 -7.15
C ALA A 231 13.30 21.12 -8.24
N ARG A 232 13.65 21.43 -9.51
CA ARG A 232 12.69 21.38 -10.62
C ARG A 232 12.14 20.00 -10.90
N TYR A 233 12.93 18.94 -10.65
CA TYR A 233 12.45 17.57 -10.80
C TYR A 233 11.33 17.28 -9.83
N PHE A 234 11.52 17.58 -8.54
CA PHE A 234 10.52 17.29 -7.51
C PHE A 234 9.36 18.30 -7.46
N ASP A 235 9.61 19.58 -7.82
CA ASP A 235 8.60 20.63 -7.69
C ASP A 235 7.72 20.80 -8.96
N GLU A 236 8.28 20.52 -10.15
CA GLU A 236 7.55 20.76 -11.42
C GLU A 236 7.17 19.46 -12.15
N PHE A 237 8.06 18.45 -12.16
CA PHE A 237 7.85 17.23 -12.95
C PHE A 237 7.03 16.21 -12.17
N THR A 238 7.41 15.94 -10.92
CA THR A 238 6.76 14.96 -10.04
C THR A 238 5.26 15.20 -9.88
N PRO A 239 4.75 16.41 -9.57
CA PRO A 239 3.31 16.62 -9.42
C PRO A 239 2.51 16.37 -10.70
N LYS A 240 3.12 16.59 -11.88
CA LYS A 240 2.46 16.28 -13.17
C LYS A 240 2.36 14.79 -13.40
N MET A 241 3.38 14.05 -12.95
CA MET A 241 3.38 12.58 -13.01
C MET A 241 2.36 11.99 -12.05
N ASP A 242 2.16 12.57 -10.87
CA ASP A 242 1.14 12.14 -9.92
C ASP A 242 -0.27 12.26 -10.50
N VAL A 243 -0.56 13.38 -11.20
CA VAL A 243 -1.83 13.54 -11.93
C VAL A 243 -1.97 12.48 -13.03
N LEU A 244 -0.90 12.18 -13.77
CA LEU A 244 -0.91 11.13 -14.78
C LEU A 244 -1.18 9.76 -14.15
N ALA A 245 -0.58 9.45 -12.99
CA ALA A 245 -0.82 8.21 -12.26
C ALA A 245 -2.30 8.04 -11.90
N VAL A 246 -2.92 9.10 -11.35
CA VAL A 246 -4.35 9.07 -10.98
C VAL A 246 -5.23 8.88 -12.20
N LEU A 247 -4.97 9.59 -13.30
CA LEU A 247 -5.75 9.44 -14.54
C LEU A 247 -5.58 8.03 -15.14
N ALA A 248 -4.37 7.50 -15.16
CA ALA A 248 -4.10 6.15 -15.62
C ALA A 248 -4.77 5.09 -14.73
N LEU A 249 -4.77 5.29 -13.41
CA LEU A 249 -5.48 4.46 -12.44
C LEU A 249 -6.99 4.43 -12.74
N LEU A 250 -7.62 5.60 -12.86
CA LEU A 250 -9.06 5.70 -13.12
C LEU A 250 -9.42 5.09 -14.47
N PHE A 251 -8.61 5.32 -15.51
CA PHE A 251 -8.77 4.69 -16.81
C PHE A 251 -8.67 3.16 -16.72
N THR A 252 -7.65 2.65 -16.05
CA THR A 252 -7.42 1.20 -15.90
C THR A 252 -8.58 0.56 -15.15
N ILE A 253 -9.03 1.16 -14.04
CA ILE A 253 -10.19 0.69 -13.30
C ILE A 253 -11.43 0.66 -14.19
N MET A 254 -11.69 1.73 -14.93
CA MET A 254 -12.84 1.79 -15.82
C MET A 254 -12.82 0.68 -16.89
N VAL A 255 -11.68 0.45 -17.54
CA VAL A 255 -11.52 -0.62 -18.54
C VAL A 255 -11.71 -2.00 -17.93
N LEU A 256 -11.16 -2.25 -16.74
CA LEU A 256 -11.28 -3.51 -16.02
C LEU A 256 -12.72 -3.82 -15.63
N PHE A 257 -13.41 -2.84 -15.05
CA PHE A 257 -14.80 -3.02 -14.69
C PHE A 257 -15.70 -3.12 -15.92
N ALA A 258 -15.34 -2.49 -17.04
CA ALA A 258 -16.04 -2.66 -18.29
C ALA A 258 -15.86 -4.08 -18.87
N SER A 259 -14.65 -4.62 -18.85
CA SER A 259 -14.38 -5.97 -19.33
C SER A 259 -15.08 -7.05 -18.49
N GLN A 260 -15.15 -6.87 -17.18
CA GLN A 260 -15.73 -7.85 -16.24
C GLN A 260 -17.19 -7.54 -15.86
N SER A 261 -17.83 -6.57 -16.51
CA SER A 261 -19.16 -6.06 -16.12
C SER A 261 -20.24 -7.13 -16.05
N GLN A 262 -20.28 -8.05 -16.99
CA GLN A 262 -21.27 -9.14 -17.02
C GLN A 262 -21.01 -10.13 -15.87
N ARG A 263 -19.75 -10.46 -15.60
CA ARG A 263 -19.38 -11.39 -14.53
C ARG A 263 -19.66 -10.80 -13.15
N ILE A 264 -19.31 -9.53 -12.92
CA ILE A 264 -19.57 -8.84 -11.65
C ILE A 264 -21.07 -8.79 -11.37
N THR A 265 -21.90 -8.53 -12.36
CA THR A 265 -23.36 -8.45 -12.17
C THR A 265 -24.00 -9.81 -11.93
N THR A 266 -23.45 -10.90 -12.45
CA THR A 266 -23.94 -12.27 -12.24
C THR A 266 -23.42 -12.91 -10.96
N THR A 267 -22.21 -12.53 -10.50
CA THR A 267 -21.53 -13.09 -9.32
C THR A 267 -21.36 -12.10 -8.18
N ILE A 268 -22.30 -11.18 -8.00
CA ILE A 268 -22.20 -10.10 -6.99
C ILE A 268 -22.06 -10.64 -5.55
N GLY A 269 -22.70 -11.77 -5.24
CA GLY A 269 -22.65 -12.40 -3.91
C GLY A 269 -21.22 -12.79 -3.50
N PRO A 270 -20.50 -13.64 -4.25
CA PRO A 270 -19.10 -13.96 -4.02
C PRO A 270 -18.17 -12.75 -3.99
N VAL A 271 -18.40 -11.75 -4.85
CA VAL A 271 -17.63 -10.49 -4.85
C VAL A 271 -17.79 -9.74 -3.53
N LEU A 272 -19.02 -9.54 -3.06
CA LEU A 272 -19.26 -8.88 -1.77
C LEU A 272 -18.73 -9.70 -0.59
N PHE A 273 -18.83 -11.02 -0.65
CA PHE A 273 -18.30 -11.90 0.38
C PHE A 273 -16.76 -11.80 0.48
N SER A 274 -16.07 -11.67 -0.66
CA SER A 274 -14.61 -11.54 -0.69
C SER A 274 -14.07 -10.23 -0.09
N MET A 275 -14.91 -9.19 0.02
CA MET A 275 -14.54 -7.96 0.73
C MET A 275 -14.29 -8.17 2.22
N VAL A 276 -14.93 -9.19 2.85
CA VAL A 276 -14.78 -9.48 4.28
C VAL A 276 -13.35 -9.91 4.63
N PRO A 277 -12.78 -10.96 4.02
CA PRO A 277 -11.39 -11.36 4.33
C PRO A 277 -10.36 -10.29 3.95
N PHE A 278 -10.57 -9.48 2.89
CA PHE A 278 -9.70 -8.33 2.62
C PHE A 278 -9.74 -7.30 3.76
N THR A 279 -10.93 -6.96 4.26
CA THR A 279 -11.06 -6.03 5.38
C THR A 279 -10.37 -6.56 6.63
N ILE A 280 -10.56 -7.85 6.96
CA ILE A 280 -9.88 -8.51 8.09
C ILE A 280 -8.36 -8.42 7.92
N TYR A 281 -7.85 -8.68 6.71
CA TYR A 281 -6.44 -8.60 6.39
C TYR A 281 -5.88 -7.19 6.66
N PHE A 282 -6.52 -6.15 6.11
CA PHE A 282 -6.05 -4.77 6.26
C PHE A 282 -6.06 -4.32 7.73
N VAL A 283 -7.12 -4.61 8.47
CA VAL A 283 -7.22 -4.25 9.89
C VAL A 283 -6.19 -5.02 10.72
N PHE A 284 -6.02 -6.31 10.47
CA PHE A 284 -5.06 -7.13 11.20
C PHE A 284 -3.62 -6.71 10.94
N THR A 285 -3.22 -6.55 9.66
CA THR A 285 -1.84 -6.20 9.30
C THR A 285 -1.47 -4.81 9.79
N PHE A 286 -2.38 -3.83 9.68
CA PHE A 286 -2.18 -2.50 10.25
C PHE A 286 -1.97 -2.56 11.75
N THR A 287 -2.91 -3.18 12.47
CA THR A 287 -2.92 -3.18 13.92
C THR A 287 -1.70 -3.92 14.48
N SER A 288 -1.40 -5.10 13.93
CA SER A 288 -0.23 -5.89 14.34
C SER A 288 1.07 -5.14 14.08
N SER A 289 1.25 -4.57 12.88
CA SER A 289 2.46 -3.84 12.53
C SER A 289 2.62 -2.58 13.38
N PHE A 290 1.54 -1.81 13.61
CA PHE A 290 1.57 -0.60 14.43
C PHE A 290 2.02 -0.89 15.86
N PHE A 291 1.38 -1.84 16.55
CA PHE A 291 1.71 -2.13 17.95
C PHE A 291 3.05 -2.82 18.10
N VAL A 292 3.42 -3.74 17.20
CA VAL A 292 4.74 -4.37 17.25
C VAL A 292 5.84 -3.34 17.03
N SER A 293 5.66 -2.39 16.10
CA SER A 293 6.62 -1.31 15.86
C SER A 293 6.83 -0.42 17.09
N GLN A 294 5.75 -0.03 17.76
CA GLN A 294 5.84 0.74 19.01
C GLN A 294 6.57 -0.04 20.10
N ASN A 295 6.28 -1.33 20.25
CA ASN A 295 6.95 -2.18 21.25
C ASN A 295 8.44 -2.37 20.93
N CYS A 296 8.84 -2.27 19.67
CA CYS A 296 10.24 -2.30 19.24
C CYS A 296 10.95 -0.92 19.36
N GLY A 297 10.28 0.10 19.89
CA GLY A 297 10.85 1.41 20.15
C GLY A 297 10.74 2.41 19.00
N ALA A 298 9.94 2.12 17.97
CA ALA A 298 9.65 3.06 16.90
C ALA A 298 8.82 4.26 17.44
N THR A 299 9.07 5.44 16.92
CA THR A 299 8.23 6.60 17.19
C THR A 299 6.82 6.38 16.65
N HIS A 300 5.83 7.19 17.10
CA HIS A 300 4.47 7.09 16.59
C HIS A 300 4.44 7.25 15.06
N SER A 301 5.12 8.26 14.53
CA SER A 301 5.20 8.54 13.09
C SER A 301 5.82 7.40 12.30
N GLN A 302 6.91 6.78 12.79
CA GLN A 302 7.51 5.59 12.20
C GLN A 302 6.59 4.38 12.29
N SER A 303 5.88 4.18 13.41
CA SER A 303 4.93 3.08 13.57
C SER A 303 3.76 3.19 12.60
N VAL A 304 3.26 4.40 12.35
CA VAL A 304 2.26 4.68 11.31
C VAL A 304 2.81 4.31 9.93
N THR A 305 4.02 4.74 9.61
CA THR A 305 4.67 4.44 8.33
C THR A 305 4.84 2.94 8.13
N LEU A 306 5.37 2.22 9.13
CA LEU A 306 5.54 0.77 9.09
C LEU A 306 4.20 0.05 8.95
N ALA A 307 3.16 0.50 9.64
CA ALA A 307 1.83 -0.09 9.57
C ALA A 307 1.20 0.06 8.17
N PHE A 308 1.23 1.26 7.58
CA PHE A 308 0.68 1.46 6.25
C PHE A 308 1.49 0.74 5.17
N THR A 309 2.83 0.69 5.26
CA THR A 309 3.65 -0.07 4.31
C THR A 309 3.40 -1.57 4.40
N ALA A 310 3.13 -2.12 5.58
CA ALA A 310 2.80 -3.52 5.77
C ALA A 310 1.38 -3.88 5.32
N THR A 311 0.47 -2.92 5.33
CA THR A 311 -0.95 -3.15 5.07
C THR A 311 -1.31 -2.97 3.60
N SER A 312 -0.76 -1.95 2.94
CA SER A 312 -1.09 -1.63 1.55
C SER A 312 -0.40 -2.58 0.56
N ASN A 313 -1.17 -3.08 -0.39
CA ASN A 313 -0.72 -4.04 -1.39
C ASN A 313 -0.63 -3.39 -2.78
N ASN A 314 0.15 -3.99 -3.66
CA ASN A 314 0.22 -3.61 -5.07
C ASN A 314 -0.76 -4.47 -5.88
N TYR A 315 -2.02 -4.12 -5.83
CA TYR A 315 -3.05 -4.82 -6.60
C TYR A 315 -2.89 -4.62 -8.11
N GLU A 316 -2.22 -3.55 -8.53
CA GLU A 316 -1.95 -3.27 -9.94
C GLU A 316 -0.99 -4.29 -10.54
N LEU A 317 0.09 -4.61 -9.83
CA LEU A 317 1.01 -5.67 -10.24
C LEU A 317 0.32 -7.04 -10.20
N SER A 318 -0.42 -7.31 -9.12
CA SER A 318 -1.19 -8.54 -8.97
C SER A 318 -2.16 -8.74 -10.13
N LEU A 319 -2.88 -7.68 -10.49
CA LEU A 319 -3.80 -7.68 -11.61
C LEU A 319 -3.08 -7.90 -12.94
N GLY A 320 -1.98 -7.20 -13.19
CA GLY A 320 -1.18 -7.38 -14.40
C GLY A 320 -0.72 -8.82 -14.57
N VAL A 321 -0.21 -9.42 -13.49
CA VAL A 321 0.18 -10.84 -13.48
C VAL A 321 -1.02 -11.76 -13.66
N ALA A 322 -2.12 -11.51 -12.94
CA ALA A 322 -3.33 -12.34 -13.05
C ALA A 322 -3.92 -12.31 -14.46
N VAL A 323 -4.03 -11.13 -15.09
CA VAL A 323 -4.52 -11.00 -16.47
C VAL A 323 -3.59 -11.67 -17.46
N ALA A 324 -2.28 -11.51 -17.32
CA ALA A 324 -1.32 -12.09 -18.25
C ALA A 324 -1.23 -13.62 -18.15
N THR A 325 -1.42 -14.17 -16.94
CA THR A 325 -1.29 -15.60 -16.68
C THR A 325 -2.62 -16.36 -16.87
N PHE A 326 -3.72 -15.80 -16.37
CA PHE A 326 -5.02 -16.48 -16.33
C PHE A 326 -6.08 -15.87 -17.25
N GLY A 327 -5.75 -14.74 -17.88
CA GLY A 327 -6.68 -14.01 -18.73
C GLY A 327 -7.50 -12.95 -18.00
N LEU A 328 -8.11 -12.06 -18.81
CA LEU A 328 -8.84 -10.89 -18.32
C LEU A 328 -10.09 -11.26 -17.51
N ASP A 329 -10.81 -12.30 -17.92
CA ASP A 329 -12.05 -12.75 -17.29
C ASP A 329 -11.84 -13.80 -16.19
N SER A 330 -10.61 -13.90 -15.66
CA SER A 330 -10.26 -14.88 -14.62
C SER A 330 -10.68 -14.41 -13.20
N ASP A 331 -10.90 -15.38 -12.30
CA ASP A 331 -11.15 -15.09 -10.87
C ASP A 331 -9.98 -14.39 -10.20
N PRO A 332 -8.71 -14.75 -10.45
CA PRO A 332 -7.57 -14.01 -9.90
C PRO A 332 -7.53 -12.54 -10.32
N ALA A 333 -7.88 -12.23 -11.58
CA ALA A 333 -7.97 -10.84 -12.04
C ALA A 333 -9.10 -10.09 -11.33
N MET A 334 -10.29 -10.71 -11.19
CA MET A 334 -11.42 -10.13 -10.48
C MET A 334 -11.08 -9.84 -9.01
N MET A 335 -10.39 -10.74 -8.30
CA MET A 335 -10.00 -10.53 -6.91
C MET A 335 -9.04 -9.36 -6.73
N SER A 336 -8.12 -9.15 -7.67
CA SER A 336 -7.23 -7.98 -7.65
C SER A 336 -8.02 -6.66 -7.76
N VAL A 337 -9.08 -6.64 -8.58
CA VAL A 337 -9.97 -5.48 -8.73
C VAL A 337 -10.80 -5.25 -7.46
N VAL A 338 -11.32 -6.31 -6.85
CA VAL A 338 -12.07 -6.23 -5.58
C VAL A 338 -11.17 -5.73 -4.45
N ALA A 339 -9.91 -6.18 -4.41
CA ALA A 339 -8.91 -5.69 -3.45
C ALA A 339 -8.75 -4.17 -3.56
N ALA A 340 -8.62 -3.63 -4.77
CA ALA A 340 -8.51 -2.18 -5.00
C ALA A 340 -9.73 -1.42 -4.48
N LEU A 341 -10.94 -1.95 -4.68
CA LEU A 341 -12.17 -1.29 -4.21
C LEU A 341 -12.27 -1.22 -2.69
N ILE A 342 -11.92 -2.30 -2.00
CA ILE A 342 -12.07 -2.38 -0.53
C ILE A 342 -10.87 -1.75 0.20
N GLU A 343 -9.69 -1.71 -0.42
CA GLU A 343 -8.51 -1.09 0.17
C GLU A 343 -8.78 0.37 0.53
N ILE A 344 -9.35 1.15 -0.38
CA ILE A 344 -9.52 2.59 -0.21
C ILE A 344 -10.36 2.96 1.00
N PRO A 345 -11.62 2.48 1.16
CA PRO A 345 -12.42 2.82 2.33
C PRO A 345 -11.81 2.28 3.62
N THR A 346 -11.16 1.12 3.57
CA THR A 346 -10.52 0.53 4.75
C THR A 346 -9.29 1.33 5.17
N MET A 347 -8.41 1.72 4.22
CA MET A 347 -7.25 2.56 4.52
C MET A 347 -7.66 3.93 5.06
N LEU A 348 -8.71 4.52 4.52
CA LEU A 348 -9.24 5.78 5.06
C LEU A 348 -9.71 5.62 6.51
N ALA A 349 -10.41 4.54 6.84
CA ALA A 349 -10.79 4.23 8.22
C ALA A 349 -9.57 4.04 9.12
N LEU A 350 -8.51 3.39 8.64
CA LEU A 350 -7.25 3.21 9.37
C LEU A 350 -6.48 4.52 9.56
N VAL A 351 -6.56 5.47 8.62
CA VAL A 351 -6.05 6.84 8.80
C VAL A 351 -6.73 7.51 10.00
N TYR A 352 -8.07 7.47 10.06
CA TYR A 352 -8.80 8.02 11.19
C TYR A 352 -8.46 7.31 12.51
N LEU A 353 -8.30 6.00 12.48
CA LEU A 353 -7.85 5.22 13.65
C LEU A 353 -6.47 5.67 14.12
N SER A 354 -5.51 5.84 13.20
CA SER A 354 -4.15 6.31 13.50
C SER A 354 -4.16 7.68 14.20
N LEU A 355 -4.89 8.64 13.63
CA LEU A 355 -5.03 9.98 14.20
C LEU A 355 -5.71 9.99 15.57
N TRP A 356 -6.68 9.09 15.78
CA TRP A 356 -7.32 8.91 17.08
C TRP A 356 -6.34 8.34 18.12
N LEU A 357 -5.53 7.34 17.74
CA LEU A 357 -4.49 6.76 18.59
C LEU A 357 -3.44 7.81 18.99
N GLU A 358 -3.03 8.68 18.06
CA GLU A 358 -2.10 9.77 18.33
C GLU A 358 -2.67 10.74 19.37
N LYS A 359 -3.90 11.20 19.18
CA LYS A 359 -4.57 12.11 20.14
C LYS A 359 -4.68 11.49 21.53
N ARG A 360 -4.97 10.20 21.60
CA ARG A 360 -5.06 9.47 22.87
C ARG A 360 -3.71 9.37 23.56
N SER A 361 -2.64 9.06 22.82
CA SER A 361 -1.28 8.97 23.34
C SER A 361 -0.78 10.32 23.86
N ARG A 362 -1.04 11.42 23.14
CA ARG A 362 -0.70 12.78 23.58
C ARG A 362 -1.39 13.14 24.91
N LYS A 363 -2.68 12.88 25.05
CA LYS A 363 -3.42 13.12 26.29
C LYS A 363 -2.85 12.36 27.48
N VAL A 364 -2.54 11.08 27.30
CA VAL A 364 -1.95 10.25 28.37
C VAL A 364 -0.59 10.81 28.81
N ASN A 365 0.24 11.24 27.87
CA ASN A 365 1.54 11.83 28.16
C ASN A 365 1.43 13.20 28.86
N GLU A 366 0.45 14.03 28.49
CA GLU A 366 0.16 15.31 29.15
C GLU A 366 -0.30 15.10 30.60
N ASP A 367 -1.20 14.15 30.82
CA ASP A 367 -1.70 13.79 32.16
C ASP A 367 -0.57 13.25 33.06
N GLN A 368 0.34 12.45 32.50
CA GLN A 368 1.50 11.96 33.25
C GLN A 368 2.48 13.07 33.58
N ARG A 369 2.77 13.99 32.64
CA ARG A 369 3.62 15.17 32.89
C ARG A 369 2.99 16.09 33.94
N GLY A 370 1.71 16.36 33.88
CA GLY A 370 0.98 17.16 34.86
C GLY A 370 1.07 16.56 36.27
N LYS A 371 0.92 15.25 36.42
CA LYS A 371 1.09 14.54 37.70
C LYS A 371 2.52 14.60 38.24
N SER A 372 3.51 14.40 37.36
CA SER A 372 4.94 14.47 37.74
C SER A 372 5.32 15.88 38.19
N THR A 373 4.88 16.92 37.48
CA THR A 373 5.13 18.32 37.85
C THR A 373 4.46 18.67 39.18
N SER A 374 3.24 18.21 39.42
CA SER A 374 2.53 18.39 40.70
C SER A 374 3.24 17.70 41.88
N GLN A 375 3.77 16.48 41.65
CA GLN A 375 4.57 15.78 42.67
C GLN A 375 5.87 16.50 43.01
N LEU A 376 6.58 16.98 41.97
CA LEU A 376 7.83 17.74 42.17
C LEU A 376 7.58 19.07 42.93
N SER A 377 6.51 19.79 42.60
CA SER A 377 6.14 21.02 43.33
C SER A 377 5.77 20.75 44.79
N HIS A 378 5.10 19.61 45.05
CA HIS A 378 4.75 19.20 46.42
C HIS A 378 5.99 18.79 47.24
N ILE A 379 7.01 18.17 46.64
CA ILE A 379 8.28 17.81 47.26
C ILE A 379 9.08 19.08 47.56
N ALA A 380 9.21 19.98 46.57
CA ALA A 380 9.92 21.26 46.76
C ALA A 380 9.28 22.14 47.83
N SER A 381 7.95 22.18 47.96
CA SER A 381 7.26 22.91 49.01
C SER A 381 7.47 22.30 50.40
N LYS A 382 7.64 21.00 50.52
CA LYS A 382 7.98 20.33 51.79
C LYS A 382 9.43 20.59 52.23
N GLU A 383 10.37 20.61 51.31
CA GLU A 383 11.77 20.93 51.61
C GLU A 383 11.96 22.38 52.07
N LEU A 384 11.24 23.34 51.46
CA LEU A 384 11.26 24.74 51.87
C LEU A 384 10.67 24.98 53.29
N VAL A 385 9.74 24.13 53.75
CA VAL A 385 9.18 24.22 55.12
C VAL A 385 10.14 23.65 56.17
N ILE A 386 11.02 22.75 55.79
CA ILE A 386 12.00 22.13 56.72
C ILE A 386 13.24 23.05 56.93
N GLU A 387 13.56 23.94 56.00
CA GLU A 387 14.70 24.87 56.08
C GLU A 387 14.39 26.22 56.72
N SER A 388 13.16 26.47 57.20
CA SER A 388 12.92 27.70 57.97
C SER A 388 13.51 27.54 59.38
N PRO A 389 14.63 28.26 59.74
CA PRO A 389 15.19 28.18 61.07
C PRO A 389 14.21 28.83 62.05
N VAL A 390 13.86 28.10 63.10
CA VAL A 390 13.20 28.63 64.30
C VAL A 390 14.15 29.61 64.93
N ASN A 391 14.02 30.91 64.61
CA ASN A 391 14.68 31.97 65.36
C ASN A 391 13.98 32.08 66.71
N MET A 392 14.65 31.60 67.74
CA MET A 392 14.46 32.07 69.13
C MET A 392 15.36 33.26 69.37
#